data_2e71bde413af1374a44ac05009f8584c
#
_entry.id   2e71bde413af1374a44ac05009f8584c
#
_cell.length_a   1.000
_cell.length_b   1.000
_cell.length_c   1.000
_cell.angle_alpha   90.00
_cell.angle_beta   90.00
_cell.angle_gamma   90.00
#
_symmetry.space_group_name_H-M   'P 1'
#
loop_
_entity.id
_entity.type
_entity.pdbx_description
1 polymer ?
#
loop_
_entity_poly.entity_id
_entity_poly.type
_entity_poly.pdbx_seq_one_letter_code
_entity_poly.pdbx_strand_id
1 'polypeptide(L)'
;GREALREMGVHQGKVGKLVVVENTDKVHNVIVCTLCSCYPYDILGDTPWWYKHESYRTTIVQNPRACIKEMFELNIPAGKEVQVYDSTSDVRYFVLPQRPAGTEGMAEEELAKLVTVDSLIGAGYALEPNQLREIDRDGFTAEAPRVRPD
;
A
#
# COMPACT_ATOMS: atom_id res chain seq x y z
N GLY A 1 15.22 -3.01 3.68
CA GLY A 1 14.43 -2.00 4.21
C GLY A 1 15.06 -0.61 4.28
N ARG A 2 15.78 -0.31 5.35
CA ARG A 2 16.31 1.05 5.57
C ARG A 2 17.32 1.49 4.52
N GLU A 3 18.15 0.58 4.04
CA GLU A 3 19.12 0.90 2.99
C GLU A 3 18.43 1.23 1.67
N ALA A 4 17.40 0.48 1.31
CA ALA A 4 16.62 0.77 0.11
C ALA A 4 15.96 2.15 0.19
N LEU A 5 15.49 2.54 1.38
CA LEU A 5 14.92 3.86 1.60
C LEU A 5 15.94 4.97 1.46
N ARG A 6 17.18 4.75 1.94
CA ARG A 6 18.27 5.71 1.77
C ARG A 6 18.63 5.89 0.31
N GLU A 7 18.68 4.81 -0.45
CA GLU A 7 18.93 4.84 -1.90
C GLU A 7 17.84 5.61 -2.64
N MET A 8 16.61 5.60 -2.12
CA MET A 8 15.50 6.38 -2.65
C MET A 8 15.52 7.85 -2.22
N GLY A 9 16.52 8.26 -1.44
CA GLY A 9 16.65 9.64 -0.98
C GLY A 9 15.73 10.03 0.17
N VAL A 10 15.22 9.05 0.91
CA VAL A 10 14.31 9.30 2.02
C VAL A 10 15.07 9.62 3.29
N HIS A 11 14.76 10.77 3.90
CA HIS A 11 15.38 11.24 5.14
C HIS A 11 14.39 11.18 6.29
N GLN A 12 14.71 10.38 7.31
CA GLN A 12 13.84 10.19 8.47
C GLN A 12 13.60 11.48 9.27
N GLY A 13 14.56 12.41 9.27
CA GLY A 13 14.49 13.62 10.07
C GLY A 13 13.35 14.58 9.73
N LYS A 14 12.84 14.57 8.50
CA LYS A 14 11.81 15.50 8.05
C LYS A 14 10.38 15.06 8.42
N VAL A 15 10.15 13.76 8.56
CA VAL A 15 8.81 13.19 8.80
C VAL A 15 8.76 12.38 10.08
N GLY A 16 9.72 12.59 10.98
CA GLY A 16 9.85 11.75 12.16
C GLY A 16 10.34 10.35 11.77
N LYS A 17 9.76 9.34 12.39
CA LYS A 17 10.14 7.95 12.16
C LYS A 17 9.33 7.34 11.03
N LEU A 18 10.02 6.74 10.06
CA LEU A 18 9.38 5.97 9.00
C LEU A 18 9.55 4.48 9.30
N VAL A 19 8.44 3.76 9.30
CA VAL A 19 8.42 2.33 9.60
C VAL A 19 7.83 1.58 8.40
N VAL A 20 8.56 0.55 7.94
CA VAL A 20 8.11 -0.33 6.88
C VAL A 20 7.52 -1.59 7.51
N VAL A 21 6.30 -1.93 7.14
CA VAL A 21 5.65 -3.17 7.60
C VAL A 21 5.52 -4.12 6.42
N GLU A 22 6.00 -5.34 6.59
CA GLU A 22 6.12 -6.30 5.51
C GLU A 22 4.93 -7.26 5.45
N ASN A 23 4.32 -7.38 4.28
CA ASN A 23 3.32 -8.40 4.02
C ASN A 23 3.99 -9.77 3.86
N THR A 24 3.37 -10.79 4.44
CA THR A 24 3.85 -12.16 4.40
C THR A 24 2.71 -13.11 4.03
N ASP A 25 2.98 -14.40 3.96
CA ASP A 25 1.95 -15.41 3.75
C ASP A 25 0.91 -15.45 4.89
N LYS A 26 1.26 -14.93 6.07
CA LYS A 26 0.42 -14.98 7.27
C LYS A 26 -0.21 -13.65 7.62
N VAL A 27 0.35 -12.53 7.14
CA VAL A 27 -0.07 -11.19 7.55
C VAL A 27 -0.21 -10.27 6.35
N HIS A 28 -1.33 -9.58 6.28
CA HIS A 28 -1.56 -8.46 5.38
C HIS A 28 -1.68 -7.18 6.19
N ASN A 29 -0.83 -6.20 5.91
CA ASN A 29 -0.81 -4.92 6.60
C ASN A 29 -1.53 -3.85 5.80
N VAL A 30 -2.18 -2.92 6.50
CA VAL A 30 -2.80 -1.76 5.90
C VAL A 30 -2.54 -0.54 6.79
N ILE A 31 -2.34 0.61 6.16
CA ILE A 31 -2.06 1.85 6.88
C ILE A 31 -3.23 2.82 6.79
N VAL A 32 -3.36 3.66 7.79
CA VAL A 32 -4.39 4.70 7.89
C VAL A 32 -3.84 5.83 8.76
N CYS A 33 -4.46 6.99 8.70
CA CYS A 33 -4.34 8.01 9.74
C CYS A 33 -5.74 8.38 10.21
N THR A 34 -6.09 8.02 11.45
CA THR A 34 -7.43 8.25 11.99
C THR A 34 -7.63 9.69 12.47
N LEU A 35 -6.55 10.40 12.78
CA LEU A 35 -6.60 11.76 13.32
C LEU A 35 -6.57 12.84 12.25
N CYS A 36 -5.76 12.66 11.22
CA CYS A 36 -5.57 13.67 10.20
C CYS A 36 -5.27 13.00 8.83
N SER A 37 -4.13 13.30 8.23
CA SER A 37 -3.76 12.75 6.93
C SER A 37 -2.29 12.37 6.87
N CYS A 38 -1.72 11.90 7.97
CA CYS A 38 -0.32 11.53 8.03
C CYS A 38 0.00 10.40 7.06
N TYR A 39 0.98 10.63 6.20
CA TYR A 39 1.26 9.81 5.05
C TYR A 39 2.73 9.97 4.67
N PRO A 40 3.41 8.93 4.19
CA PRO A 40 4.82 9.05 3.80
C PRO A 40 4.95 9.69 2.41
N TYR A 41 4.68 10.98 2.33
CA TYR A 41 4.70 11.77 1.07
C TYR A 41 6.03 11.67 0.32
N ASP A 42 7.13 11.59 1.05
CA ASP A 42 8.46 11.56 0.45
C ASP A 42 8.70 10.30 -0.40
N ILE A 43 7.95 9.24 -0.13
CA ILE A 43 8.07 7.97 -0.85
C ILE A 43 6.93 7.77 -1.83
N LEU A 44 5.71 8.01 -1.38
CA LEU A 44 4.50 7.62 -2.11
C LEU A 44 3.92 8.75 -2.95
N GLY A 45 4.43 9.98 -2.80
CA GLY A 45 3.87 11.14 -3.49
C GLY A 45 2.56 11.59 -2.87
N ASP A 46 1.64 12.07 -3.69
CA ASP A 46 0.37 12.60 -3.20
C ASP A 46 -0.53 11.51 -2.64
N THR A 47 -1.30 11.87 -1.61
CA THR A 47 -2.24 10.96 -0.96
C THR A 47 -3.38 10.62 -1.91
N PRO A 48 -3.76 9.34 -2.04
CA PRO A 48 -4.98 8.99 -2.76
C PRO A 48 -6.20 9.71 -2.15
N TRP A 49 -7.16 10.07 -2.99
CA TRP A 49 -8.33 10.84 -2.53
C TRP A 49 -9.11 10.14 -1.42
N TRP A 50 -9.18 8.82 -1.42
CA TRP A 50 -9.92 8.04 -0.42
C TRP A 50 -9.20 7.93 0.92
N TYR A 51 -7.88 8.11 0.96
CA TYR A 51 -7.08 7.95 2.19
C TYR A 51 -7.51 8.93 3.28
N LYS A 52 -7.85 10.14 2.90
CA LYS A 52 -8.31 11.19 3.83
C LYS A 52 -9.80 11.10 4.13
N HIS A 53 -10.53 10.29 3.39
CA HIS A 53 -11.98 10.22 3.52
C HIS A 53 -12.42 9.55 4.82
N GLU A 54 -13.43 10.13 5.46
CA GLU A 54 -13.91 9.66 6.77
C GLU A 54 -14.39 8.21 6.72
N SER A 55 -15.04 7.79 5.64
CA SER A 55 -15.51 6.41 5.47
C SER A 55 -14.35 5.42 5.59
N TYR A 56 -13.24 5.68 4.93
CA TYR A 56 -12.07 4.83 5.02
C TYR A 56 -11.48 4.83 6.43
N ARG A 57 -11.26 6.02 6.97
CA ARG A 57 -10.61 6.20 8.28
C ARG A 57 -11.37 5.53 9.41
N THR A 58 -12.69 5.54 9.36
CA THR A 58 -13.56 4.93 10.37
C THR A 58 -13.69 3.42 10.16
N THR A 59 -13.97 3.01 8.95
CA THR A 59 -14.30 1.61 8.64
C THR A 59 -13.08 0.70 8.71
N ILE A 60 -11.91 1.20 8.31
CA ILE A 60 -10.69 0.38 8.27
C ILE A 60 -10.25 -0.08 9.66
N VAL A 61 -10.48 0.74 10.69
CA VAL A 61 -10.14 0.36 12.07
C VAL A 61 -11.18 -0.52 12.73
N GLN A 62 -12.45 -0.41 12.32
CA GLN A 62 -13.54 -1.20 12.87
C GLN A 62 -13.58 -2.61 12.29
N ASN A 63 -13.43 -2.73 10.97
CA ASN A 63 -13.45 -4.02 10.29
C ASN A 63 -12.57 -3.93 9.04
N PRO A 64 -11.25 -4.12 9.22
CA PRO A 64 -10.30 -3.93 8.13
C PRO A 64 -10.53 -4.87 6.96
N ARG A 65 -10.82 -6.12 7.20
CA ARG A 65 -11.04 -7.12 6.13
C ARG A 65 -12.24 -6.76 5.27
N ALA A 66 -13.35 -6.41 5.89
CA ALA A 66 -14.56 -6.02 5.16
C ALA A 66 -14.37 -4.70 4.42
N CYS A 67 -13.70 -3.74 5.06
CA CYS A 67 -13.40 -2.44 4.44
C CYS A 67 -12.59 -2.60 3.16
N ILE A 68 -11.53 -3.38 3.21
CA ILE A 68 -10.66 -3.63 2.05
C ILE A 68 -11.45 -4.32 0.93
N LYS A 69 -12.28 -5.28 1.28
CA LYS A 69 -13.09 -6.00 0.31
C LYS A 69 -14.11 -5.09 -0.37
N GLU A 70 -14.83 -4.30 0.41
CA GLU A 70 -15.89 -3.42 -0.12
C GLU A 70 -15.34 -2.25 -0.91
N MET A 71 -14.26 -1.61 -0.43
CA MET A 71 -13.72 -0.41 -1.07
C MET A 71 -12.80 -0.73 -2.24
N PHE A 72 -12.03 -1.81 -2.17
CA PHE A 72 -10.98 -2.10 -3.13
C PHE A 72 -11.14 -3.43 -3.84
N GLU A 73 -12.21 -4.17 -3.54
CA GLU A 73 -12.49 -5.49 -4.12
C GLU A 73 -11.37 -6.49 -3.89
N LEU A 74 -10.62 -6.31 -2.79
CA LEU A 74 -9.50 -7.17 -2.44
C LEU A 74 -9.92 -8.18 -1.39
N ASN A 75 -9.91 -9.47 -1.76
CA ASN A 75 -10.19 -10.57 -0.85
C ASN A 75 -8.90 -11.02 -0.19
N ILE A 76 -8.80 -10.81 1.12
CA ILE A 76 -7.68 -11.33 1.90
C ILE A 76 -8.05 -12.74 2.36
N PRO A 77 -7.21 -13.75 2.08
CA PRO A 77 -7.50 -15.13 2.50
C PRO A 77 -7.79 -15.24 3.99
N ALA A 78 -8.71 -16.12 4.36
CA ALA A 78 -9.16 -16.29 5.76
C ALA A 78 -8.02 -16.66 6.70
N GLY A 79 -7.00 -17.38 6.21
CA GLY A 79 -5.84 -17.77 7.01
C GLY A 79 -4.81 -16.66 7.21
N LYS A 80 -5.01 -15.52 6.58
CA LYS A 80 -4.09 -14.38 6.68
C LYS A 80 -4.68 -13.35 7.63
N GLU A 81 -3.88 -12.91 8.62
CA GLU A 81 -4.28 -11.85 9.54
C GLU A 81 -4.20 -10.49 8.85
N VAL A 82 -5.15 -9.59 9.15
CA VAL A 82 -5.10 -8.21 8.68
C VAL A 82 -4.74 -7.32 9.86
N GLN A 83 -3.63 -6.59 9.74
CA GLN A 83 -3.15 -5.66 10.76
C GLN A 83 -3.23 -4.23 10.25
N VAL A 84 -3.79 -3.34 11.07
CA VAL A 84 -3.93 -1.91 10.76
C VAL A 84 -2.90 -1.12 11.52
N TYR A 85 -2.20 -0.22 10.82
CA TYR A 85 -1.22 0.69 11.41
C TYR A 85 -1.69 2.12 11.24
N ASP A 86 -1.82 2.84 12.35
CA ASP A 86 -2.30 4.21 12.39
C ASP A 86 -1.11 5.17 12.38
N SER A 87 -0.88 5.82 11.26
CA SER A 87 0.19 6.80 11.11
C SER A 87 -0.10 8.06 11.94
N THR A 88 0.94 8.63 12.51
CA THR A 88 0.88 9.90 13.26
C THR A 88 1.90 10.88 12.70
N SER A 89 1.93 12.10 13.24
CA SER A 89 2.96 13.07 12.86
C SER A 89 4.37 12.59 13.20
N ASP A 90 4.51 11.75 14.23
CA ASP A 90 5.80 11.26 14.69
C ASP A 90 6.22 9.94 14.01
N VAL A 91 5.25 9.12 13.64
CA VAL A 91 5.52 7.80 13.04
C VAL A 91 4.63 7.62 11.81
N ARG A 92 5.25 7.37 10.67
CA ARG A 92 4.55 7.11 9.42
C ARG A 92 4.92 5.73 8.91
N TYR A 93 3.94 5.03 8.38
CA TYR A 93 4.09 3.65 7.92
C TYR A 93 3.92 3.57 6.42
N PHE A 94 4.57 2.59 5.81
CA PHE A 94 4.14 2.09 4.51
C PHE A 94 4.34 0.58 4.45
N VAL A 95 3.62 -0.06 3.53
CA VAL A 95 3.60 -1.52 3.41
C VAL A 95 4.61 -1.94 2.35
N LEU A 96 5.43 -2.93 2.70
CA LEU A 96 6.24 -3.63 1.70
C LEU A 96 5.40 -4.81 1.18
N PRO A 97 4.91 -4.74 -0.06
CA PRO A 97 4.05 -5.78 -0.58
C PRO A 97 4.79 -7.08 -0.79
N GLN A 98 4.07 -8.18 -0.68
CA GLN A 98 4.61 -9.50 -0.93
C GLN A 98 4.96 -9.65 -2.42
N ARG A 99 6.11 -10.28 -2.69
CA ARG A 99 6.56 -10.50 -4.05
C ARG A 99 5.60 -11.46 -4.77
N PRO A 100 5.06 -11.09 -5.94
CA PRO A 100 4.16 -11.97 -6.67
C PRO A 100 4.86 -13.23 -7.18
N ALA A 101 4.10 -14.31 -7.32
CA ALA A 101 4.58 -15.53 -7.93
C ALA A 101 4.96 -15.28 -9.40
N GLY A 102 5.95 -16.00 -9.90
CA GLY A 102 6.39 -15.89 -11.29
C GLY A 102 7.35 -14.74 -11.54
N THR A 103 7.86 -14.12 -10.48
CA THR A 103 8.80 -12.99 -10.58
C THR A 103 10.24 -13.39 -10.27
N GLU A 104 10.49 -14.66 -10.03
CA GLU A 104 11.84 -15.17 -9.77
C GLU A 104 12.72 -14.89 -10.99
N GLY A 105 13.88 -14.31 -10.75
CA GLY A 105 14.80 -13.95 -11.82
C GLY A 105 14.51 -12.63 -12.53
N MET A 106 13.45 -11.91 -12.16
CA MET A 106 13.19 -10.58 -12.69
C MET A 106 14.19 -9.58 -12.14
N ALA A 107 14.63 -8.65 -12.99
CA ALA A 107 15.49 -7.54 -12.57
C ALA A 107 14.73 -6.59 -11.64
N GLU A 108 15.46 -5.88 -10.76
CA GLU A 108 14.85 -4.91 -9.84
C GLU A 108 14.03 -3.85 -10.56
N GLU A 109 14.48 -3.40 -11.72
CA GLU A 109 13.76 -2.39 -12.52
C GLU A 109 12.40 -2.91 -12.97
N GLU A 110 12.32 -4.17 -13.35
CA GLU A 110 11.05 -4.80 -13.76
C GLU A 110 10.14 -5.05 -12.56
N LEU A 111 10.72 -5.48 -11.43
CA LEU A 111 9.97 -5.66 -10.20
C LEU A 111 9.36 -4.35 -9.69
N ALA A 112 10.09 -3.25 -9.82
CA ALA A 112 9.59 -1.95 -9.38
C ALA A 112 8.32 -1.53 -10.11
N LYS A 113 8.14 -1.94 -11.36
CA LYS A 113 6.94 -1.65 -12.14
C LYS A 113 5.69 -2.35 -11.62
N LEU A 114 5.86 -3.41 -10.84
CA LEU A 114 4.74 -4.15 -10.25
C LEU A 114 4.19 -3.49 -9.00
N VAL A 115 4.92 -2.56 -8.41
CA VAL A 115 4.53 -1.88 -7.18
C VAL A 115 3.64 -0.70 -7.52
N THR A 116 2.47 -0.64 -6.88
CA THR A 116 1.52 0.47 -7.02
C THR A 116 1.40 1.21 -5.70
N VAL A 117 0.89 2.45 -5.73
CA VAL A 117 0.60 3.21 -4.50
C VAL A 117 -0.34 2.42 -3.61
N ASP A 118 -1.39 1.81 -4.17
CA ASP A 118 -2.32 0.99 -3.41
C ASP A 118 -1.62 -0.16 -2.69
N SER A 119 -0.66 -0.83 -3.34
CA SER A 119 0.09 -1.92 -2.71
C SER A 119 0.94 -1.44 -1.54
N LEU A 120 1.44 -0.21 -1.59
CA LEU A 120 2.26 0.38 -0.53
C LEU A 120 1.42 0.91 0.64
N ILE A 121 0.11 0.99 0.49
CA ILE A 121 -0.83 1.36 1.56
C ILE A 121 -1.48 0.11 2.17
N GLY A 122 -1.52 -0.99 1.44
CA GLY A 122 -2.19 -2.21 1.82
C GLY A 122 -3.58 -2.36 1.21
N ALA A 123 -3.96 -1.46 0.30
CA ALA A 123 -5.26 -1.49 -0.39
C ALA A 123 -5.25 -2.39 -1.63
N GLY A 124 -4.12 -2.98 -1.96
CA GLY A 124 -3.97 -3.89 -3.08
C GLY A 124 -2.72 -4.74 -2.94
N TYR A 125 -2.58 -5.72 -3.80
CA TYR A 125 -1.34 -6.48 -3.95
C TYR A 125 -0.47 -5.85 -5.03
N ALA A 126 0.82 -6.14 -5.02
CA ALA A 126 1.67 -5.82 -6.16
C ALA A 126 1.10 -6.51 -7.41
N LEU A 127 1.26 -5.87 -8.55
CA LEU A 127 0.76 -6.42 -9.81
C LEU A 127 1.48 -7.72 -10.17
N GLU A 128 0.75 -8.65 -10.75
CA GLU A 128 1.36 -9.82 -11.38
C GLU A 128 1.93 -9.41 -12.75
N PRO A 129 2.96 -10.10 -13.25
CA PRO A 129 3.55 -9.75 -14.54
C PRO A 129 2.53 -9.68 -15.69
N ASN A 130 1.52 -10.54 -15.68
CA ASN A 130 0.46 -10.51 -16.69
C ASN A 130 -0.38 -9.24 -16.62
N GLN A 131 -0.69 -8.78 -15.42
CA GLN A 131 -1.46 -7.55 -15.21
C GLN A 131 -0.69 -6.33 -15.73
N LEU A 132 0.60 -6.28 -15.51
CA LEU A 132 1.44 -5.18 -16.02
C LEU A 132 1.42 -5.12 -17.54
N ARG A 133 1.52 -6.27 -18.21
CA ARG A 133 1.45 -6.32 -19.66
C ARG A 133 0.12 -5.83 -20.22
N GLU A 134 -0.97 -6.15 -19.55
CA GLU A 134 -2.31 -5.67 -19.93
C GLU A 134 -2.42 -4.15 -19.77
N ILE A 135 -1.92 -3.61 -18.67
CA ILE A 135 -1.92 -2.17 -18.41
C ILE A 135 -1.12 -1.42 -19.48
N ASP A 136 0.08 -1.89 -19.77
CA ASP A 136 0.96 -1.27 -20.78
C ASP A 136 0.31 -1.28 -22.17
N ARG A 137 -0.36 -2.37 -22.52
CA ARG A 137 -1.04 -2.51 -23.81
C ARG A 137 -2.24 -1.54 -23.93
N ASP A 138 -3.03 -1.42 -22.88
CA ASP A 138 -4.28 -0.66 -22.90
C ASP A 138 -4.12 0.80 -22.44
N GLY A 139 -2.92 1.18 -21.98
CA GLY A 139 -2.67 2.52 -21.45
C GLY A 139 -3.38 2.80 -20.14
N PHE A 140 -3.76 1.77 -19.43
CA PHE A 140 -4.51 1.86 -18.19
C PHE A 140 -3.57 2.11 -17.00
N THR A 141 -4.00 2.96 -16.04
CA THR A 141 -3.24 3.18 -14.81
C THR A 141 -3.86 2.40 -13.66
N ALA A 142 -3.04 1.61 -12.98
CA ALA A 142 -3.48 0.81 -11.85
C ALA A 142 -3.51 1.57 -10.52
N GLU A 143 -3.27 2.88 -10.56
CA GLU A 143 -3.14 3.70 -9.35
C GLU A 143 -4.46 4.26 -8.82
N ALA A 144 -5.49 4.31 -9.66
CA ALA A 144 -6.77 4.85 -9.23
C ALA A 144 -7.51 3.88 -8.33
N PRO A 145 -8.12 4.35 -7.22
CA PRO A 145 -8.97 3.50 -6.39
C PRO A 145 -10.13 2.96 -7.21
N ARG A 146 -10.46 1.70 -6.99
CA ARG A 146 -11.51 1.02 -7.78
C ARG A 146 -12.91 1.39 -7.33
N VAL A 147 -13.08 1.72 -6.08
CA VAL A 147 -14.37 2.06 -5.49
C VAL A 147 -14.25 3.38 -4.74
N ARG A 148 -15.18 4.28 -4.97
CA ARG A 148 -15.24 5.56 -4.25
C ARG A 148 -15.98 5.38 -2.94
N PRO A 149 -15.38 5.74 -1.80
CA PRO A 149 -16.15 5.84 -0.56
C PRO A 149 -17.02 7.10 -0.63
N ASP A 150 -18.27 6.94 -0.47
CA ASP A 150 -19.21 8.06 -0.44
C ASP A 150 -19.41 8.60 0.98
#